data_678381c94a7ecd40b811f680358001f8
#
_entry.id   678381c94a7ecd40b811f680358001f8
#
_cell.length_a   1.000
_cell.length_b   1.000
_cell.length_c   1.000
_cell.angle_alpha   90.00
_cell.angle_beta   90.00
_cell.angle_gamma   90.00
#
_symmetry.space_group_name_H-M   'P 1'
#
loop_
_entity.id
_entity.type
_entity.pdbx_description
1 polymer ?
#
loop_
_entity_poly.entity_id
_entity_poly.type
_entity_poly.pdbx_seq_one_letter_code
_entity_poly.pdbx_strand_id
1 'polypeptide(L)'
;MKSICYLVVSALVAVASPVFAQDASAPNPGGPASSASPAALDGKSLFRAKTCIACHGRDGTKPILSYPVLAGQDSKYLLEQMGAIATGTRLAGPDDRGYPRTQGMKDIMHLASQEERVAIANFLASQSAPKPVALNPPLDSERLAAGKDAYLKGGCTTCHGAEGLKPLAAYPLLGGQKRDYLVLQMTEIRGGIRKGGKVAAMVPFAKKLDDAKIALIADYLSQVERSPK
;
A
#
# COMPACT_ATOMS: atom_id res chain seq x y z
N MET A 1 42.36 -39.41 -32.04
CA MET A 1 43.80 -39.54 -31.77
C MET A 1 44.48 -38.21 -32.04
N LYS A 2 45.21 -37.73 -31.09
CA LYS A 2 46.15 -36.64 -30.94
C LYS A 2 45.66 -35.62 -29.89
N SER A 3 46.04 -35.91 -28.64
CA SER A 3 46.05 -34.97 -27.53
C SER A 3 47.18 -33.95 -27.73
N ILE A 4 46.84 -32.66 -27.52
CA ILE A 4 47.85 -31.60 -27.40
C ILE A 4 47.74 -31.04 -25.99
N CYS A 5 48.80 -31.31 -25.20
CA CYS A 5 49.03 -30.74 -23.86
C CYS A 5 49.59 -29.35 -24.04
N TYR A 6 48.95 -28.31 -23.49
CA TYR A 6 49.56 -27.00 -23.31
C TYR A 6 50.02 -26.85 -21.85
N LEU A 7 51.33 -26.71 -21.71
CA LEU A 7 51.99 -26.30 -20.47
C LEU A 7 51.83 -24.79 -20.30
N VAL A 8 51.20 -24.34 -19.23
CA VAL A 8 51.15 -22.96 -18.83
C VAL A 8 52.26 -22.71 -17.79
N VAL A 9 53.26 -21.95 -18.19
CA VAL A 9 54.33 -21.47 -17.28
C VAL A 9 53.85 -20.19 -16.62
N SER A 10 53.66 -20.25 -15.29
CA SER A 10 53.30 -19.07 -14.47
C SER A 10 54.60 -18.36 -14.03
N ALA A 11 54.79 -17.15 -14.52
CA ALA A 11 55.83 -16.24 -14.04
C ALA A 11 55.30 -15.44 -12.83
N LEU A 12 55.91 -15.64 -11.65
CA LEU A 12 55.70 -14.78 -10.49
C LEU A 12 56.48 -13.46 -10.67
N VAL A 13 55.76 -12.34 -10.75
CA VAL A 13 56.34 -11.01 -10.63
C VAL A 13 56.12 -10.51 -9.19
N ALA A 14 57.19 -10.41 -8.43
CA ALA A 14 57.22 -9.77 -7.13
C ALA A 14 57.24 -8.25 -7.26
N VAL A 15 56.20 -7.57 -6.89
CA VAL A 15 56.14 -6.10 -6.82
C VAL A 15 56.40 -5.67 -5.40
N ALA A 16 57.56 -5.03 -5.18
CA ALA A 16 57.93 -4.41 -3.93
C ALA A 16 57.21 -3.06 -3.77
N SER A 17 56.38 -2.90 -2.72
CA SER A 17 55.73 -1.64 -2.38
C SER A 17 56.61 -0.80 -1.47
N PRO A 18 56.76 0.50 -1.68
CA PRO A 18 57.47 1.39 -0.73
C PRO A 18 56.59 1.69 0.47
N VAL A 19 57.15 1.51 1.64
CA VAL A 19 56.58 1.92 2.94
C VAL A 19 56.77 3.44 3.06
N PHE A 20 55.65 4.20 2.97
CA PHE A 20 55.66 5.60 3.41
C PHE A 20 55.34 5.66 4.92
N ALA A 21 56.33 6.14 5.70
CA ALA A 21 56.10 6.53 7.08
C ALA A 21 55.17 7.74 7.11
N GLN A 22 54.01 7.62 7.74
CA GLN A 22 53.14 8.76 8.02
C GLN A 22 53.44 9.30 9.41
N ASP A 23 53.82 10.56 9.40
CA ASP A 23 54.07 11.37 10.57
C ASP A 23 52.77 11.66 11.33
N ALA A 24 52.78 11.37 12.63
CA ALA A 24 51.64 11.57 13.50
C ALA A 24 51.66 12.97 14.06
N SER A 25 50.80 13.86 13.59
CA SER A 25 50.36 15.04 14.36
C SER A 25 49.19 15.74 13.63
N ALA A 26 47.96 15.33 13.89
CA ALA A 26 46.77 16.15 13.61
C ALA A 26 46.09 16.51 14.94
N PRO A 27 45.78 17.78 15.23
CA PRO A 27 45.05 18.18 16.42
C PRO A 27 43.57 17.71 16.31
N ASN A 28 43.11 17.07 17.38
CA ASN A 28 41.73 16.66 17.57
C ASN A 28 40.85 17.90 17.82
N PRO A 29 39.88 18.22 16.92
CA PRO A 29 38.85 19.18 17.26
C PRO A 29 37.74 18.45 18.00
N GLY A 30 37.90 18.28 19.33
CA GLY A 30 36.83 17.85 20.22
C GLY A 30 35.74 18.93 20.32
N GLY A 31 34.85 19.00 19.33
CA GLY A 31 33.56 19.65 19.46
C GLY A 31 32.51 18.59 19.83
N PRO A 32 31.53 18.88 20.74
CA PRO A 32 30.46 17.94 21.02
C PRO A 32 29.71 17.66 19.72
N ALA A 33 29.76 16.41 19.30
CA ALA A 33 28.88 15.94 18.21
C ALA A 33 27.43 16.22 18.66
N SER A 34 26.83 17.24 18.07
CA SER A 34 25.40 17.49 18.21
C SER A 34 24.67 16.24 17.73
N SER A 35 24.17 15.45 18.68
CA SER A 35 23.25 14.37 18.42
C SER A 35 21.91 15.00 17.99
N ALA A 36 21.88 15.60 16.80
CA ALA A 36 20.64 15.95 16.16
C ALA A 36 19.90 14.61 15.92
N SER A 37 18.89 14.35 16.74
CA SER A 37 17.92 13.29 16.47
C SER A 37 17.49 13.42 15.00
N PRO A 38 17.51 12.36 14.19
CA PRO A 38 17.12 12.48 12.79
C PRO A 38 15.73 13.12 12.77
N ALA A 39 15.62 14.28 12.13
CA ALA A 39 14.36 15.01 12.03
C ALA A 39 13.29 14.02 11.51
N ALA A 40 12.20 13.88 12.26
CA ALA A 40 11.15 12.95 11.90
C ALA A 40 10.67 13.29 10.48
N LEU A 41 10.65 12.30 9.60
CA LEU A 41 10.25 12.48 8.20
C LEU A 41 8.81 13.02 8.13
N ASP A 42 8.62 14.15 7.46
CA ASP A 42 7.30 14.73 7.26
C ASP A 42 6.52 13.97 6.17
N GLY A 43 5.60 13.11 6.60
CA GLY A 43 4.78 12.30 5.69
C GLY A 43 3.94 13.12 4.72
N LYS A 44 3.48 14.33 5.10
CA LYS A 44 2.72 15.22 4.22
C LYS A 44 3.59 15.77 3.09
N SER A 45 4.77 16.26 3.40
CA SER A 45 5.72 16.73 2.41
C SER A 45 6.17 15.60 1.48
N LEU A 46 6.42 14.41 2.03
CA LEU A 46 6.76 13.21 1.24
C LEU A 46 5.63 12.78 0.31
N PHE A 47 4.38 12.77 0.79
CA PHE A 47 3.21 12.44 -0.03
C PHE A 47 3.07 13.37 -1.24
N ARG A 48 3.44 14.64 -1.09
CA ARG A 48 3.50 15.60 -2.21
C ARG A 48 4.72 15.37 -3.11
N ALA A 49 5.91 15.28 -2.51
CA ALA A 49 7.17 15.15 -3.25
C ALA A 49 7.23 13.87 -4.11
N LYS A 50 6.64 12.77 -3.60
CA LYS A 50 6.52 11.50 -4.34
C LYS A 50 5.31 11.47 -5.29
N THR A 51 4.71 12.61 -5.60
CA THR A 51 3.59 12.78 -6.56
C THR A 51 2.31 12.00 -6.24
N CYS A 52 2.17 11.44 -5.05
CA CYS A 52 0.99 10.66 -4.64
C CYS A 52 -0.32 11.46 -4.76
N ILE A 53 -0.21 12.80 -4.55
CA ILE A 53 -1.33 13.74 -4.64
C ILE A 53 -2.01 13.76 -6.01
N ALA A 54 -1.30 13.43 -7.08
CA ALA A 54 -1.83 13.46 -8.44
C ALA A 54 -3.01 12.48 -8.63
N CYS A 55 -2.93 11.31 -7.97
CA CYS A 55 -3.95 10.27 -8.07
C CYS A 55 -4.84 10.18 -6.83
N HIS A 56 -4.31 10.49 -5.63
CA HIS A 56 -5.03 10.32 -4.37
C HIS A 56 -5.56 11.61 -3.74
N GLY A 57 -5.34 12.77 -4.41
CA GLY A 57 -5.70 14.08 -3.88
C GLY A 57 -4.74 14.55 -2.79
N ARG A 58 -4.89 15.80 -2.34
CA ARG A 58 -3.94 16.51 -1.48
C ARG A 58 -3.60 15.77 -0.17
N ASP A 59 -4.59 15.08 0.39
CA ASP A 59 -4.56 14.46 1.72
C ASP A 59 -5.12 13.02 1.71
N GLY A 60 -5.28 12.44 0.53
CA GLY A 60 -5.84 11.10 0.36
C GLY A 60 -7.37 11.02 0.45
N THR A 61 -8.09 12.16 0.50
CA THR A 61 -9.56 12.20 0.62
C THR A 61 -10.30 12.17 -0.72
N LYS A 62 -9.67 12.68 -1.80
CA LYS A 62 -10.31 12.87 -3.11
C LYS A 62 -9.55 12.16 -4.23
N PRO A 63 -9.52 10.83 -4.22
CA PRO A 63 -8.87 10.09 -5.30
C PRO A 63 -9.62 10.25 -6.61
N ILE A 64 -8.86 10.28 -7.71
CA ILE A 64 -9.43 10.22 -9.06
C ILE A 64 -9.86 8.78 -9.42
N LEU A 65 -10.66 8.64 -10.46
CA LEU A 65 -11.11 7.34 -10.99
C LEU A 65 -11.60 6.39 -9.88
N SER A 66 -11.35 5.10 -10.00
CA SER A 66 -11.66 4.06 -9.01
C SER A 66 -10.53 3.85 -7.98
N TYR A 67 -9.63 4.83 -7.80
CA TYR A 67 -8.59 4.73 -6.76
C TYR A 67 -9.18 4.86 -5.36
N PRO A 68 -8.53 4.28 -4.33
CA PRO A 68 -9.08 4.28 -2.97
C PRO A 68 -8.95 5.61 -2.26
N VAL A 69 -9.89 5.90 -1.36
CA VAL A 69 -9.70 6.86 -0.28
C VAL A 69 -8.65 6.29 0.67
N LEU A 70 -7.59 7.07 0.91
CA LEU A 70 -6.48 6.71 1.80
C LEU A 70 -6.58 7.37 3.16
N ALA A 71 -7.21 8.55 3.23
CA ALA A 71 -7.40 9.31 4.46
C ALA A 71 -8.12 8.48 5.53
N GLY A 72 -7.59 8.52 6.75
CA GLY A 72 -8.16 7.82 7.89
C GLY A 72 -8.04 6.29 7.85
N GLN A 73 -7.33 5.72 6.89
CA GLN A 73 -7.10 4.28 6.80
C GLN A 73 -6.08 3.83 7.86
N ASP A 74 -6.09 2.55 8.23
CA ASP A 74 -5.11 1.98 9.16
C ASP A 74 -3.69 2.09 8.62
N SER A 75 -2.75 2.62 9.43
CA SER A 75 -1.38 2.88 8.99
C SER A 75 -0.60 1.60 8.68
N LYS A 76 -0.81 0.54 9.45
CA LYS A 76 -0.17 -0.76 9.21
C LYS A 76 -0.66 -1.39 7.92
N TYR A 77 -1.98 -1.30 7.67
CA TYR A 77 -2.55 -1.74 6.40
C TYR A 77 -1.98 -0.95 5.22
N LEU A 78 -1.92 0.39 5.31
CA LEU A 78 -1.34 1.21 4.25
C LEU A 78 0.11 0.82 3.97
N LEU A 79 0.92 0.66 5.01
CA LEU A 79 2.33 0.27 4.90
C LEU A 79 2.49 -1.11 4.24
N GLU A 80 1.71 -2.11 4.68
CA GLU A 80 1.71 -3.44 4.08
C GLU A 80 1.33 -3.38 2.58
N GLN A 81 0.32 -2.56 2.22
CA GLN A 81 -0.11 -2.44 0.83
C GLN A 81 0.95 -1.75 -0.04
N MET A 82 1.58 -0.68 0.45
CA MET A 82 2.67 -0.02 -0.26
C MET A 82 3.85 -0.97 -0.47
N GLY A 83 4.23 -1.76 0.53
CA GLY A 83 5.27 -2.78 0.43
C GLY A 83 4.92 -3.86 -0.59
N ALA A 84 3.70 -4.40 -0.52
CA ALA A 84 3.24 -5.44 -1.44
C ALA A 84 3.15 -4.97 -2.90
N ILE A 85 2.82 -3.69 -3.13
CA ILE A 85 2.83 -3.08 -4.46
C ILE A 85 4.26 -2.90 -4.94
N ALA A 86 5.16 -2.38 -4.11
CA ALA A 86 6.57 -2.18 -4.44
C ALA A 86 7.24 -3.49 -4.87
N THR A 87 6.99 -4.58 -4.15
CA THR A 87 7.55 -5.91 -4.46
C THR A 87 6.82 -6.64 -5.58
N GLY A 88 5.67 -6.12 -6.04
CA GLY A 88 4.82 -6.79 -7.03
C GLY A 88 4.05 -8.00 -6.50
N THR A 89 4.01 -8.22 -5.18
CA THR A 89 3.21 -9.30 -4.56
C THR A 89 1.72 -8.99 -4.55
N ARG A 90 1.35 -7.70 -4.53
CA ARG A 90 -0.02 -7.27 -4.78
C ARG A 90 -0.22 -7.00 -6.26
N LEU A 91 -0.98 -7.86 -6.90
CA LEU A 91 -1.39 -7.73 -8.30
C LEU A 91 -2.80 -7.11 -8.38
N ALA A 92 -3.12 -6.53 -9.53
CA ALA A 92 -4.45 -6.07 -9.92
C ALA A 92 -4.71 -6.43 -11.37
N GLY A 93 -5.98 -6.50 -11.73
CA GLY A 93 -6.41 -6.69 -13.11
C GLY A 93 -5.98 -5.54 -14.02
N PRO A 94 -6.10 -5.73 -15.34
CA PRO A 94 -5.74 -4.70 -16.30
C PRO A 94 -6.72 -3.52 -16.26
N ASP A 95 -6.21 -2.34 -16.61
CA ASP A 95 -7.02 -1.18 -16.96
C ASP A 95 -7.57 -1.32 -18.40
N ASP A 96 -8.29 -0.30 -18.86
CA ASP A 96 -8.89 -0.27 -20.19
C ASP A 96 -7.86 -0.34 -21.33
N ARG A 97 -6.59 -0.11 -21.04
CA ARG A 97 -5.47 -0.17 -21.98
C ARG A 97 -4.68 -1.48 -21.88
N GLY A 98 -5.10 -2.39 -21.01
CA GLY A 98 -4.45 -3.69 -20.79
C GLY A 98 -3.28 -3.67 -19.81
N TYR A 99 -2.95 -2.54 -19.16
CA TYR A 99 -1.88 -2.45 -18.17
C TYR A 99 -2.39 -2.81 -16.76
N PRO A 100 -1.59 -3.52 -15.95
CA PRO A 100 -1.96 -3.77 -14.55
C PRO A 100 -2.23 -2.46 -13.83
N ARG A 101 -3.42 -2.31 -13.19
CA ARG A 101 -3.80 -1.09 -12.46
C ARG A 101 -2.83 -0.70 -11.34
N THR A 102 -2.06 -1.66 -10.83
CA THR A 102 -1.01 -1.39 -9.84
C THR A 102 0.30 -0.90 -10.44
N GLN A 103 0.46 -0.87 -11.78
CA GLN A 103 1.75 -0.54 -12.39
C GLN A 103 2.22 0.87 -12.02
N GLY A 104 1.36 1.88 -12.20
CA GLY A 104 1.72 3.25 -11.82
C GLY A 104 2.07 3.41 -10.34
N MET A 105 1.34 2.70 -9.46
CA MET A 105 1.68 2.67 -8.03
C MET A 105 3.01 1.96 -7.77
N LYS A 106 3.31 0.87 -8.49
CA LYS A 106 4.58 0.15 -8.37
C LYS A 106 5.75 1.07 -8.72
N ASP A 107 5.65 1.81 -9.81
CA ASP A 107 6.67 2.74 -10.27
C ASP A 107 6.94 3.84 -9.23
N ILE A 108 5.88 4.39 -8.61
CA ILE A 108 6.00 5.38 -7.53
C ILE A 108 6.60 4.76 -6.26
N MET A 109 6.22 3.53 -5.91
CA MET A 109 6.72 2.88 -4.70
C MET A 109 8.22 2.58 -4.73
N HIS A 110 8.82 2.44 -5.91
CA HIS A 110 10.28 2.34 -6.05
C HIS A 110 11.02 3.63 -5.68
N LEU A 111 10.34 4.78 -5.74
CA LEU A 111 10.90 6.08 -5.38
C LEU A 111 10.83 6.40 -3.89
N ALA A 112 10.13 5.60 -3.10
CA ALA A 112 9.94 5.81 -1.66
C ALA A 112 10.68 4.74 -0.85
N SER A 113 11.55 5.17 0.08
CA SER A 113 12.19 4.26 1.03
C SER A 113 11.17 3.65 2.00
N GLN A 114 11.59 2.66 2.78
CA GLN A 114 10.72 2.05 3.80
C GLN A 114 10.31 3.10 4.86
N GLU A 115 11.23 3.93 5.31
CA GLU A 115 11.01 4.98 6.32
C GLU A 115 10.07 6.05 5.78
N GLU A 116 10.24 6.45 4.53
CA GLU A 116 9.33 7.38 3.84
C GLU A 116 7.91 6.81 3.71
N ARG A 117 7.78 5.52 3.40
CA ARG A 117 6.47 4.83 3.37
C ARG A 117 5.81 4.79 4.74
N VAL A 118 6.58 4.59 5.82
CA VAL A 118 6.07 4.66 7.20
C VAL A 118 5.54 6.07 7.50
N ALA A 119 6.31 7.10 7.18
CA ALA A 119 5.90 8.49 7.41
C ALA A 119 4.63 8.86 6.61
N ILE A 120 4.55 8.45 5.34
CA ILE A 120 3.37 8.64 4.49
C ILE A 120 2.16 7.88 5.05
N ALA A 121 2.32 6.63 5.49
CA ALA A 121 1.24 5.84 6.07
C ALA A 121 0.67 6.50 7.34
N ASN A 122 1.54 7.00 8.22
CA ASN A 122 1.14 7.69 9.43
C ASN A 122 0.42 9.01 9.13
N PHE A 123 0.93 9.79 8.17
CA PHE A 123 0.25 11.00 7.70
C PHE A 123 -1.17 10.69 7.21
N LEU A 124 -1.33 9.72 6.32
CA LEU A 124 -2.64 9.37 5.76
C LEU A 124 -3.60 8.82 6.83
N ALA A 125 -3.08 8.04 7.78
CA ALA A 125 -3.86 7.49 8.87
C ALA A 125 -4.35 8.57 9.85
N SER A 126 -3.64 9.68 9.98
CA SER A 126 -4.04 10.83 10.83
C SER A 126 -5.07 11.74 10.17
N GLN A 127 -5.30 11.62 8.86
CA GLN A 127 -6.28 12.45 8.16
C GLN A 127 -7.71 12.00 8.47
N SER A 128 -8.64 12.94 8.55
CA SER A 128 -10.08 12.62 8.60
C SER A 128 -10.54 12.06 7.26
N ALA A 129 -11.32 10.98 7.30
CA ALA A 129 -11.94 10.45 6.09
C ALA A 129 -12.97 11.45 5.53
N PRO A 130 -13.17 11.50 4.20
CA PRO A 130 -14.22 12.31 3.63
C PRO A 130 -15.59 11.73 4.00
N LYS A 131 -16.63 12.58 4.00
CA LYS A 131 -17.99 12.11 4.06
C LYS A 131 -18.30 11.20 2.85
N PRO A 132 -19.20 10.23 3.02
CA PRO A 132 -19.68 9.41 1.91
C PRO A 132 -20.20 10.30 0.77
N VAL A 133 -19.87 9.91 -0.46
CA VAL A 133 -20.43 10.57 -1.65
C VAL A 133 -21.76 9.93 -1.96
N ALA A 134 -22.82 10.73 -2.02
CA ALA A 134 -24.13 10.26 -2.45
C ALA A 134 -24.04 9.65 -3.86
N LEU A 135 -24.63 8.48 -4.04
CA LEU A 135 -24.71 7.82 -5.33
C LEU A 135 -25.84 8.45 -6.18
N ASN A 136 -25.72 8.36 -7.47
CA ASN A 136 -26.74 8.83 -8.41
C ASN A 136 -27.19 7.67 -9.32
N PRO A 137 -28.46 7.24 -9.25
CA PRO A 137 -29.49 7.70 -8.31
C PRO A 137 -29.15 7.38 -6.85
N PRO A 138 -29.72 8.10 -5.87
CA PRO A 138 -29.57 7.80 -4.45
C PRO A 138 -30.07 6.38 -4.14
N LEU A 139 -29.42 5.73 -3.21
CA LEU A 139 -29.85 4.40 -2.74
C LEU A 139 -31.02 4.56 -1.78
N ASP A 140 -32.03 3.71 -1.94
CA ASP A 140 -33.11 3.57 -0.99
C ASP A 140 -32.68 2.82 0.29
N SER A 141 -33.50 2.92 1.33
CA SER A 141 -33.23 2.28 2.62
C SER A 141 -33.26 0.75 2.54
N GLU A 142 -34.09 0.18 1.66
CA GLU A 142 -34.19 -1.26 1.47
C GLU A 142 -32.88 -1.83 0.90
N ARG A 143 -32.33 -1.19 -0.12
CA ARG A 143 -31.05 -1.58 -0.73
C ARG A 143 -29.89 -1.47 0.27
N LEU A 144 -29.87 -0.41 1.08
CA LEU A 144 -28.86 -0.25 2.14
C LEU A 144 -29.01 -1.33 3.23
N ALA A 145 -30.24 -1.66 3.63
CA ALA A 145 -30.50 -2.73 4.58
C ALA A 145 -30.09 -4.11 4.03
N ALA A 146 -30.39 -4.39 2.74
CA ALA A 146 -29.98 -5.62 2.07
C ALA A 146 -28.45 -5.73 1.99
N GLY A 147 -27.74 -4.63 1.74
CA GLY A 147 -26.29 -4.58 1.72
C GLY A 147 -25.67 -4.83 3.10
N LYS A 148 -26.26 -4.24 4.16
CA LYS A 148 -25.89 -4.51 5.55
C LYS A 148 -26.08 -5.98 5.92
N ASP A 149 -27.22 -6.55 5.57
CA ASP A 149 -27.54 -7.96 5.83
C ASP A 149 -26.55 -8.89 5.09
N ALA A 150 -26.26 -8.62 3.83
CA ALA A 150 -25.27 -9.36 3.06
C ALA A 150 -23.86 -9.28 3.67
N TYR A 151 -23.46 -8.11 4.19
CA TYR A 151 -22.20 -7.93 4.91
C TYR A 151 -22.13 -8.75 6.19
N LEU A 152 -23.20 -8.74 7.00
CA LEU A 152 -23.29 -9.50 8.25
C LEU A 152 -23.30 -11.01 7.98
N LYS A 153 -24.19 -11.49 7.11
CA LYS A 153 -24.33 -12.92 6.77
C LYS A 153 -23.12 -13.48 6.05
N GLY A 154 -22.38 -12.63 5.34
CA GLY A 154 -21.12 -12.96 4.69
C GLY A 154 -19.95 -13.21 5.65
N GLY A 155 -20.12 -12.98 6.96
CA GLY A 155 -19.09 -13.14 7.98
C GLY A 155 -17.98 -12.08 7.92
N CYS A 156 -18.22 -10.97 7.22
CA CYS A 156 -17.21 -9.92 7.00
C CYS A 156 -16.82 -9.19 8.28
N THR A 157 -17.75 -9.12 9.24
CA THR A 157 -17.57 -8.46 10.55
C THR A 157 -16.45 -9.05 11.39
N THR A 158 -16.17 -10.34 11.22
CA THR A 158 -15.12 -11.04 12.00
C THR A 158 -13.74 -10.38 11.84
N CYS A 159 -13.43 -9.93 10.64
CA CYS A 159 -12.14 -9.32 10.32
C CYS A 159 -12.23 -7.80 10.17
N HIS A 160 -13.35 -7.28 9.67
CA HIS A 160 -13.51 -5.85 9.34
C HIS A 160 -14.33 -5.07 10.37
N GLY A 161 -14.89 -5.77 11.38
CA GLY A 161 -15.71 -5.17 12.43
C GLY A 161 -17.10 -4.75 11.95
N ALA A 162 -17.92 -4.27 12.86
CA ALA A 162 -19.22 -3.70 12.54
C ALA A 162 -19.04 -2.53 11.57
N GLU A 163 -19.88 -2.48 10.54
CA GLU A 163 -19.87 -1.42 9.53
C GLU A 163 -18.54 -1.25 8.77
N GLY A 164 -17.60 -2.19 8.92
CA GLY A 164 -16.26 -2.08 8.34
C GLY A 164 -15.38 -0.99 8.98
N LEU A 165 -15.68 -0.56 10.20
CA LEU A 165 -15.03 0.57 10.88
C LEU A 165 -14.05 0.16 11.98
N LYS A 166 -14.10 -1.08 12.47
CA LYS A 166 -13.24 -1.58 13.55
C LYS A 166 -12.54 -2.87 13.14
N PRO A 167 -11.65 -2.83 12.15
CA PRO A 167 -10.96 -4.02 11.68
C PRO A 167 -9.98 -4.54 12.74
N LEU A 168 -9.62 -5.81 12.61
CA LEU A 168 -8.44 -6.35 13.26
C LEU A 168 -7.19 -5.62 12.74
N ALA A 169 -6.11 -5.65 13.53
CA ALA A 169 -4.88 -4.93 13.18
C ALA A 169 -4.38 -5.28 11.76
N ALA A 170 -4.06 -4.25 11.00
CA ALA A 170 -3.60 -4.32 9.60
C ALA A 170 -4.62 -4.94 8.60
N TYR A 171 -5.91 -5.03 8.96
CA TYR A 171 -7.00 -5.20 8.01
C TYR A 171 -7.57 -3.82 7.63
N PRO A 172 -8.11 -3.65 6.42
CA PRO A 172 -8.60 -2.34 5.99
C PRO A 172 -9.91 -1.93 6.67
N LEU A 173 -10.02 -0.63 6.94
CA LEU A 173 -11.31 0.03 7.11
C LEU A 173 -12.05 0.01 5.77
N LEU A 174 -13.27 -0.49 5.76
CA LEU A 174 -14.10 -0.62 4.56
C LEU A 174 -15.19 0.44 4.49
N GLY A 175 -15.79 0.80 5.64
CA GLY A 175 -16.82 1.83 5.70
C GLY A 175 -16.32 3.15 5.13
N GLY A 176 -17.13 3.85 4.36
CA GLY A 176 -16.78 5.11 3.69
C GLY A 176 -15.74 5.00 2.59
N GLN A 177 -15.46 3.79 2.09
CA GLN A 177 -14.60 3.61 0.92
C GLN A 177 -15.43 3.75 -0.36
N LYS A 178 -14.81 4.15 -1.46
CA LYS A 178 -15.50 4.28 -2.76
C LYS A 178 -16.13 2.97 -3.20
N ARG A 179 -17.41 3.07 -3.60
CA ARG A 179 -18.18 1.94 -4.09
C ARG A 179 -17.45 1.13 -5.17
N ASP A 180 -16.99 1.81 -6.20
CA ASP A 180 -16.37 1.15 -7.35
C ASP A 180 -15.04 0.46 -6.96
N TYR A 181 -14.29 1.06 -6.04
CA TYR A 181 -13.10 0.42 -5.49
C TYR A 181 -13.44 -0.84 -4.68
N LEU A 182 -14.51 -0.81 -3.87
CA LEU A 182 -14.97 -1.97 -3.12
C LEU A 182 -15.40 -3.12 -4.06
N VAL A 183 -16.21 -2.80 -5.07
CA VAL A 183 -16.62 -3.76 -6.10
C VAL A 183 -15.40 -4.39 -6.76
N LEU A 184 -14.51 -3.54 -7.27
CA LEU A 184 -13.29 -3.98 -7.95
C LEU A 184 -12.46 -4.93 -7.07
N GLN A 185 -12.23 -4.56 -5.80
CA GLN A 185 -11.38 -5.36 -4.93
C GLN A 185 -12.01 -6.71 -4.57
N MET A 186 -13.31 -6.77 -4.28
CA MET A 186 -14.00 -8.04 -4.03
C MET A 186 -14.00 -8.94 -5.25
N THR A 187 -14.23 -8.38 -6.44
CA THR A 187 -14.21 -9.11 -7.71
C THR A 187 -12.82 -9.67 -8.02
N GLU A 188 -11.77 -8.86 -7.86
CA GLU A 188 -10.40 -9.29 -8.12
C GLU A 188 -9.92 -10.35 -7.12
N ILE A 189 -10.33 -10.26 -5.85
CA ILE A 189 -10.03 -11.29 -4.83
C ILE A 189 -10.80 -12.57 -5.16
N ARG A 190 -12.07 -12.50 -5.49
CA ARG A 190 -12.90 -13.64 -5.91
C ARG A 190 -12.30 -14.36 -7.11
N GLY A 191 -11.88 -13.61 -8.11
CA GLY A 191 -11.25 -14.11 -9.33
C GLY A 191 -9.79 -14.56 -9.16
N GLY A 192 -9.20 -14.39 -7.97
CA GLY A 192 -7.80 -14.76 -7.70
C GLY A 192 -6.78 -13.88 -8.41
N ILE A 193 -7.17 -12.70 -8.91
CA ILE A 193 -6.29 -11.72 -9.54
C ILE A 193 -5.50 -10.99 -8.45
N ARG A 194 -6.19 -10.42 -7.45
CA ARG A 194 -5.55 -9.81 -6.28
C ARG A 194 -5.10 -10.93 -5.33
N LYS A 195 -3.78 -11.04 -5.15
CA LYS A 195 -3.11 -12.08 -4.35
C LYS A 195 -2.13 -11.46 -3.37
N GLY A 196 -1.61 -12.29 -2.49
CA GLY A 196 -0.52 -11.95 -1.58
C GLY A 196 -0.98 -11.49 -0.19
N GLY A 197 -0.12 -11.68 0.81
CA GLY A 197 -0.35 -11.25 2.17
C GLY A 197 -1.64 -11.78 2.78
N LYS A 198 -2.32 -10.92 3.55
CA LYS A 198 -3.57 -11.26 4.25
C LYS A 198 -4.77 -11.48 3.32
N VAL A 199 -4.64 -11.17 2.03
CA VAL A 199 -5.72 -11.39 1.05
C VAL A 199 -6.10 -12.87 0.95
N ALA A 200 -5.16 -13.79 1.20
CA ALA A 200 -5.44 -15.23 1.22
C ALA A 200 -6.59 -15.59 2.17
N ALA A 201 -6.68 -14.93 3.33
CA ALA A 201 -7.77 -15.13 4.28
C ALA A 201 -9.14 -14.64 3.77
N MET A 202 -9.14 -13.68 2.84
CA MET A 202 -10.38 -13.12 2.25
C MET A 202 -10.95 -14.02 1.13
N VAL A 203 -10.13 -14.83 0.47
CA VAL A 203 -10.52 -15.63 -0.70
C VAL A 203 -11.70 -16.56 -0.43
N PRO A 204 -11.77 -17.33 0.68
CA PRO A 204 -12.91 -18.20 0.94
C PRO A 204 -14.23 -17.46 1.10
N PHE A 205 -14.20 -16.23 1.60
CA PHE A 205 -15.38 -15.36 1.75
C PHE A 205 -15.77 -14.78 0.40
N ALA A 206 -14.82 -14.21 -0.33
CA ALA A 206 -15.07 -13.61 -1.64
C ALA A 206 -15.64 -14.61 -2.65
N LYS A 207 -15.19 -15.86 -2.65
CA LYS A 207 -15.69 -16.93 -3.55
C LYS A 207 -17.17 -17.26 -3.34
N LYS A 208 -17.76 -16.93 -2.20
CA LYS A 208 -19.20 -17.14 -1.90
C LYS A 208 -20.08 -15.99 -2.41
N LEU A 209 -19.48 -14.90 -2.88
CA LEU A 209 -20.20 -13.71 -3.35
C LEU A 209 -20.42 -13.79 -4.85
N ASP A 210 -21.66 -13.62 -5.29
CA ASP A 210 -22.01 -13.28 -6.66
C ASP A 210 -21.91 -11.76 -6.89
N ASP A 211 -22.09 -11.32 -8.13
CA ASP A 211 -21.99 -9.89 -8.46
C ASP A 211 -23.05 -9.04 -7.75
N ALA A 212 -24.25 -9.59 -7.57
CA ALA A 212 -25.33 -8.90 -6.87
C ALA A 212 -24.98 -8.66 -5.40
N LYS A 213 -24.45 -9.66 -4.70
CA LYS A 213 -23.99 -9.51 -3.30
C LYS A 213 -22.82 -8.56 -3.18
N ILE A 214 -21.84 -8.62 -4.10
CA ILE A 214 -20.72 -7.68 -4.16
C ILE A 214 -21.25 -6.25 -4.30
N ALA A 215 -22.21 -6.02 -5.21
CA ALA A 215 -22.80 -4.70 -5.41
C ALA A 215 -23.52 -4.21 -4.13
N LEU A 216 -24.35 -5.04 -3.51
CA LEU A 216 -25.07 -4.69 -2.28
C LEU A 216 -24.14 -4.34 -1.13
N ILE A 217 -23.10 -5.15 -0.90
CA ILE A 217 -22.11 -4.90 0.15
C ILE A 217 -21.35 -3.59 -0.12
N ALA A 218 -20.96 -3.34 -1.38
CA ALA A 218 -20.27 -2.13 -1.77
C ALA A 218 -21.17 -0.88 -1.63
N ASP A 219 -22.44 -0.98 -1.99
CA ASP A 219 -23.45 0.07 -1.82
C ASP A 219 -23.54 0.46 -0.33
N TYR A 220 -23.78 -0.51 0.53
CA TYR A 220 -23.87 -0.29 1.97
C TYR A 220 -22.58 0.35 2.54
N LEU A 221 -21.43 -0.30 2.34
CA LEU A 221 -20.16 0.15 2.93
C LEU A 221 -19.75 1.53 2.44
N SER A 222 -20.05 1.88 1.19
CA SER A 222 -19.71 3.19 0.64
C SER A 222 -20.48 4.35 1.29
N GLN A 223 -21.62 4.07 1.91
CA GLN A 223 -22.48 5.06 2.58
C GLN A 223 -22.28 5.10 4.11
N VAL A 224 -21.40 4.25 4.65
CA VAL A 224 -21.04 4.30 6.07
C VAL A 224 -20.15 5.51 6.35
N GLU A 225 -20.56 6.37 7.26
CA GLU A 225 -19.76 7.53 7.67
C GLU A 225 -18.69 7.11 8.68
N ARG A 226 -17.46 7.54 8.46
CA ARG A 226 -16.38 7.41 9.45
C ARG A 226 -16.43 8.59 10.40
N SER A 227 -16.43 8.34 11.71
CA SER A 227 -16.31 9.41 12.69
C SER A 227 -15.02 10.20 12.43
N PRO A 228 -15.02 11.53 12.56
CA PRO A 228 -13.81 12.35 12.52
C PRO A 228 -12.81 11.85 13.57
N LYS A 229 -11.53 11.89 13.24
CA LYS A 229 -10.44 11.67 14.19
C LYS A 229 -10.07 12.96 14.89
#